data_86fcfc93f572d2ba0ef50e735e76906a
#
_entry.id   86fcfc93f572d2ba0ef50e735e76906a
#
_cell.length_a   1.000
_cell.length_b   1.000
_cell.length_c   1.000
_cell.angle_alpha   90.00
_cell.angle_beta   90.00
_cell.angle_gamma   90.00
#
_symmetry.space_group_name_H-M   'P 1'
#
loop_
_entity.id
_entity.type
_entity.pdbx_description
1 polymer ?
#
loop_
_entity_poly.entity_id
_entity_poly.type
_entity_poly.pdbx_seq_one_letter_code
_entity_poly.pdbx_strand_id
1 'polypeptide(L)'
;LDFLEDQHQHPLNINLATRQQLLDLSLLTAAQVDSLLAYRSRLRAFASPSELMMVHGIEAQQLRWLSLFVEVGDTLHPQPDWRQQWQTARHTLEYRAQLPLPRSPLLGGNPRHPVDEKHRFLGLPWSNTLRYRVQSRESWRAGLTFDHDIGEPFAAYRNLPFDHTSFFVEKHNLSAQRQIILGDYHVQFAQGLLVGHRFGSFIQPYFIDLPRHLTRITPNTSTDETHYLRGAAWQQQTGHWQWTAFASYRALDASLEDGSVKSVYENGYHRNRLELSHRSTL
;
A
#
# COMPACT_ATOMS: atom_id res chain seq x y z
N LEU A 1 4.37 -8.62 1.01
CA LEU A 1 5.66 -8.21 1.58
C LEU A 1 5.72 -6.70 1.75
N ASP A 2 5.38 -5.93 0.73
CA ASP A 2 5.43 -4.45 0.73
C ASP A 2 4.66 -3.81 1.90
N PHE A 3 3.50 -4.37 2.29
CA PHE A 3 2.73 -3.85 3.43
C PHE A 3 3.46 -4.02 4.76
N LEU A 4 4.06 -5.19 5.01
CA LEU A 4 4.81 -5.44 6.25
C LEU A 4 6.10 -4.64 6.29
N GLU A 5 6.76 -4.50 5.16
CA GLU A 5 7.96 -3.67 5.02
C GLU A 5 7.62 -2.19 5.28
N ASP A 6 6.49 -1.71 4.77
CA ASP A 6 5.99 -0.36 5.05
C ASP A 6 5.68 -0.17 6.54
N GLN A 7 5.01 -1.11 7.18
CA GLN A 7 4.69 -1.03 8.60
C GLN A 7 5.93 -1.14 9.50
N HIS A 8 6.96 -1.89 9.07
CA HIS A 8 8.23 -1.95 9.80
C HIS A 8 9.02 -0.65 9.68
N GLN A 9 9.02 -0.03 8.51
CA GLN A 9 9.68 1.26 8.29
C GLN A 9 8.94 2.42 8.97
N HIS A 10 7.62 2.29 9.16
CA HIS A 10 6.73 3.29 9.72
C HIS A 10 5.90 2.69 10.86
N PRO A 11 6.51 2.47 12.04
CA PRO A 11 5.82 1.90 13.18
C PRO A 11 4.59 2.70 13.60
N LEU A 12 3.53 1.98 13.97
CA LEU A 12 2.27 2.55 14.38
C LEU A 12 2.38 3.11 15.80
N ASN A 13 2.01 4.38 16.01
CA ASN A 13 1.94 4.94 17.35
C ASN A 13 0.80 4.32 18.15
N ILE A 14 1.14 3.50 19.16
CA ILE A 14 0.17 2.73 19.94
C ILE A 14 -0.79 3.61 20.74
N ASN A 15 -0.36 4.82 21.12
CA ASN A 15 -1.18 5.77 21.85
C ASN A 15 -2.26 6.40 20.98
N LEU A 16 -2.04 6.41 19.70
CA LEU A 16 -2.92 7.01 18.71
C LEU A 16 -3.62 5.97 17.83
N ALA A 17 -3.13 4.74 17.81
CA ALA A 17 -3.64 3.67 16.98
C ALA A 17 -5.14 3.43 17.18
N THR A 18 -5.86 3.33 16.09
CA THR A 18 -7.27 2.91 16.11
C THR A 18 -7.36 1.40 16.31
N ARG A 19 -8.53 0.93 16.74
CA ARG A 19 -8.83 -0.50 16.85
C ARG A 19 -8.54 -1.23 15.53
N GLN A 20 -8.91 -0.60 14.43
CA GLN A 20 -8.73 -1.15 13.09
C GLN A 20 -7.26 -1.31 12.73
N GLN A 21 -6.46 -0.28 12.94
CA GLN A 21 -5.03 -0.31 12.65
C GLN A 21 -4.29 -1.38 13.44
N LEU A 22 -4.68 -1.59 14.70
CA LEU A 22 -4.13 -2.65 15.54
C LEU A 22 -4.50 -4.05 15.03
N LEU A 23 -5.73 -4.22 14.55
CA LEU A 23 -6.18 -5.47 13.94
C LEU A 23 -5.51 -5.75 12.59
N ASP A 24 -5.25 -4.70 11.81
CA ASP A 24 -4.60 -4.80 10.51
C ASP A 24 -3.15 -5.31 10.59
N LEU A 25 -2.46 -5.09 11.71
CA LEU A 25 -1.16 -5.71 11.97
C LEU A 25 -1.23 -7.24 12.01
N SER A 26 -2.42 -7.81 12.22
CA SER A 26 -2.66 -9.27 12.28
C SER A 26 -1.81 -10.00 13.34
N LEU A 27 -1.28 -9.29 14.33
CA LEU A 27 -0.46 -9.82 15.42
C LEU A 27 -1.25 -10.04 16.71
N LEU A 28 -2.41 -9.37 16.82
CA LEU A 28 -3.27 -9.40 18.01
C LEU A 28 -4.67 -9.88 17.63
N THR A 29 -5.29 -10.64 18.53
CA THR A 29 -6.71 -10.98 18.43
C THR A 29 -7.59 -9.79 18.75
N ALA A 30 -8.84 -9.81 18.34
CA ALA A 30 -9.81 -8.74 18.67
C ALA A 30 -9.93 -8.51 20.18
N ALA A 31 -9.94 -9.59 20.98
CA ALA A 31 -9.98 -9.51 22.43
C ALA A 31 -8.75 -8.84 23.03
N GLN A 32 -7.56 -9.14 22.50
CA GLN A 32 -6.31 -8.51 22.91
C GLN A 32 -6.28 -7.02 22.54
N VAL A 33 -6.74 -6.66 21.34
CA VAL A 33 -6.87 -5.25 20.93
C VAL A 33 -7.85 -4.52 21.84
N ASP A 34 -8.98 -5.09 22.16
CA ASP A 34 -9.97 -4.49 23.06
C ASP A 34 -9.39 -4.31 24.47
N SER A 35 -8.64 -5.31 24.98
CA SER A 35 -7.90 -5.21 26.25
C SER A 35 -6.86 -4.10 26.24
N LEU A 36 -6.10 -3.95 25.14
CA LEU A 36 -5.10 -2.91 24.95
C LEU A 36 -5.74 -1.52 24.95
N LEU A 37 -6.84 -1.36 24.23
CA LEU A 37 -7.58 -0.08 24.17
C LEU A 37 -8.19 0.27 25.54
N ALA A 38 -8.73 -0.71 26.26
CA ALA A 38 -9.24 -0.53 27.62
C ALA A 38 -8.11 -0.14 28.59
N TYR A 39 -6.95 -0.75 28.49
CA TYR A 39 -5.78 -0.40 29.29
C TYR A 39 -5.32 1.03 29.00
N ARG A 40 -5.18 1.38 27.70
CA ARG A 40 -4.84 2.73 27.25
C ARG A 40 -5.83 3.78 27.78
N SER A 41 -7.12 3.50 27.78
CA SER A 41 -8.14 4.43 28.26
C SER A 41 -8.02 4.72 29.76
N ARG A 42 -7.56 3.76 30.55
CA ARG A 42 -7.33 3.93 32.01
C ARG A 42 -6.10 4.78 32.31
N LEU A 43 -5.01 4.57 31.61
CA LEU A 43 -3.74 5.27 31.82
C LEU A 43 -3.62 6.57 31.04
N ARG A 44 -4.56 6.85 30.14
CA ARG A 44 -4.55 7.90 29.13
C ARG A 44 -3.51 7.72 28.01
N ALA A 45 -2.36 7.11 28.30
CA ALA A 45 -1.33 6.79 27.32
C ALA A 45 -0.37 5.74 27.89
N PHE A 46 0.28 5.00 26.99
CA PHE A 46 1.46 4.19 27.29
C PHE A 46 2.68 5.12 27.37
N ALA A 47 3.52 4.97 28.38
CA ALA A 47 4.76 5.70 28.51
C ALA A 47 5.95 4.94 27.89
N SER A 48 5.84 3.61 27.77
CA SER A 48 6.90 2.77 27.17
C SER A 48 6.33 1.53 26.50
N PRO A 49 7.02 0.94 25.51
CA PRO A 49 6.60 -0.32 24.89
C PRO A 49 6.53 -1.50 25.88
N SER A 50 7.30 -1.46 26.96
CA SER A 50 7.28 -2.50 28.00
C SER A 50 5.96 -2.55 28.78
N GLU A 51 5.19 -1.47 28.83
CA GLU A 51 3.88 -1.45 29.47
C GLU A 51 2.85 -2.32 28.74
N LEU A 52 3.10 -2.65 27.47
CA LEU A 52 2.26 -3.59 26.73
C LEU A 52 2.23 -5.00 27.35
N MET A 53 3.25 -5.36 28.14
CA MET A 53 3.25 -6.61 28.91
C MET A 53 2.19 -6.63 30.02
N MET A 54 1.72 -5.46 30.47
CA MET A 54 0.68 -5.34 31.45
C MET A 54 -0.73 -5.52 30.88
N VAL A 55 -0.85 -5.56 29.57
CA VAL A 55 -2.13 -5.78 28.90
C VAL A 55 -2.50 -7.25 28.96
N HIS A 56 -3.66 -7.55 29.51
CA HIS A 56 -4.13 -8.92 29.68
C HIS A 56 -4.21 -9.66 28.34
N GLY A 57 -3.61 -10.84 28.29
CA GLY A 57 -3.66 -11.73 27.13
C GLY A 57 -2.59 -11.51 26.07
N ILE A 58 -1.66 -10.54 26.23
CA ILE A 58 -0.51 -10.37 25.33
C ILE A 58 0.64 -11.21 25.87
N GLU A 59 1.13 -12.13 25.04
CA GLU A 59 2.27 -12.98 25.35
C GLU A 59 3.60 -12.32 25.03
N ALA A 60 4.66 -12.70 25.73
CA ALA A 60 6.01 -12.14 25.52
C ALA A 60 6.53 -12.32 24.09
N GLN A 61 6.16 -13.39 23.41
CA GLN A 61 6.50 -13.63 22.02
C GLN A 61 5.76 -12.68 21.08
N GLN A 62 4.48 -12.45 21.31
CA GLN A 62 3.68 -11.48 20.55
C GLN A 62 4.22 -10.06 20.73
N LEU A 63 4.65 -9.71 21.95
CA LEU A 63 5.25 -8.40 22.22
C LEU A 63 6.53 -8.16 21.39
N ARG A 64 7.38 -9.18 21.23
CA ARG A 64 8.60 -9.08 20.39
C ARG A 64 8.25 -8.74 18.94
N TRP A 65 7.23 -9.39 18.40
CA TRP A 65 6.78 -9.09 17.03
C TRP A 65 6.08 -7.72 16.96
N LEU A 66 5.23 -7.42 17.94
CA LEU A 66 4.51 -6.16 17.98
C LEU A 66 5.48 -4.95 18.07
N SER A 67 6.56 -5.08 18.83
CA SER A 67 7.56 -4.01 18.98
C SER A 67 8.31 -3.64 17.69
N LEU A 68 8.24 -4.48 16.66
CA LEU A 68 8.79 -4.15 15.34
C LEU A 68 7.88 -3.23 14.53
N PHE A 69 6.59 -3.17 14.88
CA PHE A 69 5.55 -2.49 14.10
C PHE A 69 4.84 -1.40 14.88
N VAL A 70 5.15 -1.22 16.17
CA VAL A 70 4.55 -0.17 17.00
C VAL A 70 5.62 0.65 17.71
N GLU A 71 5.30 1.91 17.90
CA GLU A 71 6.10 2.84 18.73
C GLU A 71 5.20 3.49 19.80
N VAL A 72 5.82 3.98 20.86
CA VAL A 72 5.14 4.79 21.88
C VAL A 72 5.46 6.25 21.62
N GLY A 73 4.50 6.98 21.10
CA GLY A 73 4.61 8.42 20.84
C GLY A 73 3.74 9.25 21.78
N ASP A 74 3.99 10.54 21.81
CA ASP A 74 3.27 11.50 22.65
C ASP A 74 1.80 11.69 22.25
N THR A 75 0.91 11.88 23.24
CA THR A 75 -0.54 12.01 23.04
C THR A 75 -1.06 13.45 23.10
N LEU A 76 -0.27 14.41 23.57
CA LEU A 76 -0.79 15.66 24.13
C LEU A 76 -0.24 16.95 23.50
N HIS A 77 0.29 16.92 22.27
CA HIS A 77 0.67 18.18 21.63
C HIS A 77 -0.46 18.76 20.79
N PRO A 78 -0.70 20.10 20.88
CA PRO A 78 -1.55 20.79 19.91
C PRO A 78 -0.99 20.48 18.52
N GLN A 79 -1.88 20.16 17.57
CA GLN A 79 -1.46 19.78 16.20
C GLN A 79 -0.51 20.85 15.66
N PRO A 80 0.77 20.53 15.43
CA PRO A 80 1.72 21.51 14.93
C PRO A 80 1.27 22.01 13.55
N ASP A 81 1.68 23.22 13.19
CA ASP A 81 1.44 23.78 11.86
C ASP A 81 1.97 22.81 10.78
N TRP A 82 1.32 22.76 9.61
CA TRP A 82 1.67 21.84 8.51
C TRP A 82 3.16 21.91 8.12
N ARG A 83 3.78 23.10 8.22
CA ARG A 83 5.22 23.28 7.95
C ARG A 83 6.08 22.56 8.99
N GLN A 84 5.72 22.66 10.24
CA GLN A 84 6.40 21.97 11.32
C GLN A 84 6.19 20.46 11.23
N GLN A 85 4.98 20.01 10.89
CA GLN A 85 4.69 18.59 10.64
C GLN A 85 5.55 18.04 9.49
N TRP A 86 5.72 18.80 8.40
CA TRP A 86 6.56 18.41 7.28
C TRP A 86 8.04 18.31 7.67
N GLN A 87 8.55 19.30 8.40
CA GLN A 87 9.95 19.32 8.84
C GLN A 87 10.29 18.21 9.84
N THR A 88 9.33 17.83 10.67
CA THR A 88 9.48 16.76 11.67
C THR A 88 9.03 15.40 11.16
N ALA A 89 8.47 15.33 9.95
CA ALA A 89 8.06 14.10 9.32
C ALA A 89 9.27 13.20 9.00
N ARG A 90 9.03 11.91 8.98
CA ARG A 90 10.02 10.95 8.49
C ARG A 90 9.94 10.90 6.97
N HIS A 91 11.06 11.15 6.32
CA HIS A 91 11.20 11.05 4.87
C HIS A 91 11.98 9.79 4.52
N THR A 92 11.45 8.98 3.62
CA THR A 92 12.11 7.77 3.14
C THR A 92 12.18 7.83 1.61
N LEU A 93 13.38 7.69 1.07
CA LEU A 93 13.63 7.57 -0.36
C LEU A 93 14.26 6.21 -0.62
N GLU A 94 13.59 5.39 -1.41
CA GLU A 94 14.06 4.07 -1.82
C GLU A 94 14.27 4.06 -3.33
N TYR A 95 15.43 3.62 -3.76
CA TYR A 95 15.71 3.35 -5.17
C TYR A 95 16.17 1.90 -5.31
N ARG A 96 15.48 1.16 -6.18
CA ARG A 96 15.80 -0.22 -6.50
C ARG A 96 16.06 -0.34 -8.00
N ALA A 97 17.19 -0.91 -8.38
CA ALA A 97 17.49 -1.29 -9.74
C ALA A 97 17.74 -2.80 -9.80
N GLN A 98 17.13 -3.49 -10.76
CA GLN A 98 17.28 -4.93 -10.92
C GLN A 98 17.67 -5.28 -12.35
N LEU A 99 18.76 -6.03 -12.49
CA LEU A 99 19.24 -6.56 -13.76
C LEU A 99 19.20 -8.09 -13.68
N PRO A 100 18.26 -8.77 -14.35
CA PRO A 100 18.22 -10.22 -14.35
C PRO A 100 19.38 -10.80 -15.19
N LEU A 101 19.99 -11.87 -14.69
CA LEU A 101 21.00 -12.61 -15.37
C LEU A 101 20.57 -14.11 -15.42
N PRO A 102 20.61 -14.78 -16.58
CA PRO A 102 20.93 -14.26 -17.91
C PRO A 102 19.87 -13.28 -18.46
N ARG A 103 20.27 -12.42 -19.41
CA ARG A 103 19.35 -11.47 -20.05
C ARG A 103 18.28 -12.21 -20.86
N SER A 104 17.07 -11.67 -20.87
CA SER A 104 15.98 -12.22 -21.68
C SER A 104 16.35 -12.21 -23.17
N PRO A 105 16.12 -13.29 -23.90
CA PRO A 105 16.28 -13.33 -25.36
C PRO A 105 15.45 -12.26 -26.08
N LEU A 106 14.33 -11.83 -25.50
CA LEU A 106 13.41 -10.82 -26.05
C LEU A 106 14.01 -9.40 -26.08
N LEU A 107 15.05 -9.14 -25.29
CA LEU A 107 15.79 -7.87 -25.32
C LEU A 107 16.73 -7.70 -26.52
N GLY A 108 16.72 -8.64 -27.43
CA GLY A 108 17.44 -8.55 -28.69
C GLY A 108 18.73 -9.35 -28.71
N GLY A 109 18.79 -10.35 -29.56
CA GLY A 109 20.00 -10.79 -30.19
C GLY A 109 20.67 -12.04 -29.70
N ASN A 110 19.97 -13.14 -29.63
CA ASN A 110 20.65 -14.40 -29.98
C ASN A 110 20.53 -14.60 -31.53
N PRO A 111 21.63 -14.45 -32.28
CA PRO A 111 21.57 -14.63 -33.75
C PRO A 111 21.02 -16.00 -34.18
N ARG A 112 21.07 -17.00 -33.28
CA ARG A 112 20.58 -18.38 -33.53
C ARG A 112 19.08 -18.52 -33.34
N HIS A 113 18.41 -17.56 -32.64
CA HIS A 113 16.99 -17.55 -32.40
C HIS A 113 16.45 -16.12 -32.62
N PRO A 114 16.18 -15.73 -33.88
CA PRO A 114 15.61 -14.42 -34.17
C PRO A 114 14.25 -14.31 -33.53
N VAL A 115 14.09 -13.27 -32.71
CA VAL A 115 12.80 -12.91 -32.07
C VAL A 115 12.02 -12.10 -33.11
N ASP A 116 10.74 -12.46 -33.28
CA ASP A 116 9.82 -11.68 -34.13
C ASP A 116 9.80 -10.20 -33.62
N GLU A 117 9.89 -9.26 -34.57
CA GLU A 117 9.91 -7.83 -34.26
C GLU A 117 8.72 -7.35 -33.40
N LYS A 118 7.57 -8.01 -33.51
CA LYS A 118 6.37 -7.69 -32.74
C LYS A 118 6.53 -8.00 -31.25
N HIS A 119 7.31 -9.04 -30.94
CA HIS A 119 7.53 -9.51 -29.57
C HIS A 119 8.84 -9.02 -28.97
N ARG A 120 9.68 -8.35 -29.77
CA ARG A 120 10.96 -7.81 -29.31
C ARG A 120 10.72 -6.67 -28.35
N PHE A 121 11.39 -6.72 -27.19
CA PHE A 121 11.36 -5.65 -26.21
C PHE A 121 12.05 -4.40 -26.76
N LEU A 122 11.42 -3.24 -26.52
CA LEU A 122 11.85 -1.95 -27.06
C LEU A 122 12.72 -1.16 -26.07
N GLY A 123 12.69 -1.54 -24.81
CA GLY A 123 13.30 -0.78 -23.74
C GLY A 123 14.55 -1.41 -23.12
N LEU A 124 14.83 -1.01 -21.90
CA LEU A 124 16.06 -1.31 -21.19
C LEU A 124 16.05 -2.71 -20.57
N PRO A 125 17.25 -3.34 -20.37
CA PRO A 125 17.37 -4.68 -19.82
C PRO A 125 17.25 -4.74 -18.28
N TRP A 126 16.94 -3.66 -17.61
CA TRP A 126 16.78 -3.59 -16.16
C TRP A 126 15.47 -2.92 -15.79
N SER A 127 14.96 -3.22 -14.61
CA SER A 127 13.85 -2.51 -13.98
C SER A 127 14.36 -1.50 -12.97
N ASN A 128 13.59 -0.44 -12.78
CA ASN A 128 13.88 0.61 -11.81
C ASN A 128 12.62 0.96 -11.04
N THR A 129 12.73 0.97 -9.72
CA THR A 129 11.66 1.43 -8.83
C THR A 129 12.20 2.58 -7.99
N LEU A 130 11.51 3.71 -7.99
CA LEU A 130 11.79 4.84 -7.12
C LEU A 130 10.56 5.10 -6.25
N ARG A 131 10.74 5.03 -4.94
CA ARG A 131 9.68 5.30 -3.95
C ARG A 131 10.10 6.44 -3.05
N TYR A 132 9.22 7.40 -2.89
CA TYR A 132 9.36 8.43 -1.89
C TYR A 132 8.16 8.41 -0.97
N ARG A 133 8.40 8.32 0.31
CA ARG A 133 7.36 8.30 1.35
C ARG A 133 7.67 9.36 2.39
N VAL A 134 6.64 10.01 2.86
CA VAL A 134 6.70 10.95 3.96
C VAL A 134 5.59 10.61 4.95
N GLN A 135 5.95 10.55 6.22
CA GLN A 135 5.02 10.24 7.29
C GLN A 135 5.18 11.20 8.44
N SER A 136 4.10 11.89 8.77
CA SER A 136 4.00 12.65 10.00
C SER A 136 3.78 11.69 11.17
N ARG A 137 4.35 12.03 12.32
CA ARG A 137 4.19 11.24 13.55
C ARG A 137 2.72 11.13 14.00
N GLU A 138 1.85 12.02 13.58
CA GLU A 138 0.56 12.20 14.23
C GLU A 138 -0.67 11.99 13.33
N SER A 139 -0.65 12.39 12.07
CA SER A 139 -1.94 12.52 11.38
C SER A 139 -1.98 12.26 9.88
N TRP A 140 -0.87 12.26 9.16
CA TRP A 140 -0.90 12.08 7.71
C TRP A 140 0.35 11.37 7.19
N ARG A 141 0.17 10.71 6.07
CA ARG A 141 1.27 10.15 5.27
C ARG A 141 0.99 10.36 3.79
N ALA A 142 2.04 10.45 3.01
CA ALA A 142 1.96 10.53 1.57
C ALA A 142 3.06 9.70 0.91
N GLY A 143 2.81 9.24 -0.30
CA GLY A 143 3.77 8.46 -1.05
C GLY A 143 3.69 8.72 -2.54
N LEU A 144 4.84 8.57 -3.20
CA LEU A 144 5.00 8.55 -4.64
C LEU A 144 5.80 7.31 -5.00
N THR A 145 5.31 6.55 -5.96
CA THR A 145 6.00 5.37 -6.50
C THR A 145 6.10 5.54 -8.00
N PHE A 146 7.29 5.36 -8.51
CA PHE A 146 7.58 5.32 -9.95
C PHE A 146 8.18 3.96 -10.25
N ASP A 147 7.63 3.28 -11.23
CA ASP A 147 8.11 1.96 -11.64
C ASP A 147 8.36 1.91 -13.13
N HIS A 148 9.35 1.13 -13.50
CA HIS A 148 9.76 0.91 -14.87
C HIS A 148 10.21 -0.54 -15.01
N ASP A 149 9.46 -1.28 -15.78
CA ASP A 149 9.70 -2.70 -15.98
C ASP A 149 10.75 -3.00 -17.04
N ILE A 150 11.28 -4.23 -16.97
CA ILE A 150 12.29 -4.71 -17.92
C ILE A 150 11.68 -4.76 -19.31
N GLY A 151 12.35 -4.13 -20.27
CA GLY A 151 11.96 -4.14 -21.67
C GLY A 151 10.99 -3.04 -22.06
N GLU A 152 10.55 -2.23 -21.13
CA GLU A 152 9.76 -1.04 -21.42
C GLU A 152 10.62 0.11 -21.95
N PRO A 153 10.14 0.87 -22.96
CA PRO A 153 10.84 2.01 -23.46
C PRO A 153 10.76 3.20 -22.49
N PHE A 154 11.90 3.67 -22.01
CA PHE A 154 11.99 4.81 -21.10
C PHE A 154 11.51 6.11 -21.78
N ALA A 155 10.61 6.84 -21.12
CA ALA A 155 10.03 8.11 -21.60
C ALA A 155 9.28 8.04 -22.95
N ALA A 156 8.84 6.88 -23.39
CA ALA A 156 8.16 6.72 -24.68
C ALA A 156 6.71 7.24 -24.68
N TYR A 157 6.08 7.37 -23.52
CA TYR A 157 4.68 7.72 -23.38
C TYR A 157 4.48 8.89 -22.44
N ARG A 158 3.65 9.86 -22.88
CA ARG A 158 3.22 11.05 -22.11
C ARG A 158 4.37 11.89 -21.54
N ASN A 159 5.59 11.81 -22.10
CA ASN A 159 6.78 12.51 -21.61
C ASN A 159 7.14 12.20 -20.14
N LEU A 160 6.62 11.13 -19.59
CA LEU A 160 7.00 10.65 -18.26
C LEU A 160 8.12 9.61 -18.38
N PRO A 161 9.13 9.68 -17.53
CA PRO A 161 10.26 8.75 -17.58
C PRO A 161 9.90 7.33 -17.11
N PHE A 162 8.80 7.16 -16.40
CA PHE A 162 8.32 5.90 -15.86
C PHE A 162 6.97 5.56 -16.47
N ASP A 163 6.74 4.30 -16.77
CA ASP A 163 5.46 3.84 -17.32
C ASP A 163 4.37 3.83 -16.24
N HIS A 164 4.71 3.32 -15.05
CA HIS A 164 3.82 3.33 -13.92
C HIS A 164 4.14 4.44 -12.92
N THR A 165 3.09 5.14 -12.50
CA THR A 165 3.17 6.16 -11.44
C THR A 165 1.99 6.01 -10.50
N SER A 166 2.29 5.77 -9.23
CA SER A 166 1.31 5.70 -8.15
C SER A 166 1.58 6.79 -7.12
N PHE A 167 0.52 7.36 -6.57
CA PHE A 167 0.61 8.36 -5.51
C PHE A 167 -0.55 8.25 -4.55
N PHE A 168 -0.32 8.61 -3.31
CA PHE A 168 -1.39 8.75 -2.32
C PHE A 168 -1.08 9.85 -1.31
N VAL A 169 -2.13 10.39 -0.74
CA VAL A 169 -2.12 11.22 0.47
C VAL A 169 -3.19 10.68 1.39
N GLU A 170 -2.80 10.34 2.59
CA GLU A 170 -3.68 9.80 3.62
C GLU A 170 -3.66 10.70 4.84
N LYS A 171 -4.83 10.96 5.39
CA LYS A 171 -5.00 11.69 6.64
C LYS A 171 -5.85 10.89 7.62
N HIS A 172 -5.32 10.71 8.81
CA HIS A 172 -6.05 10.15 9.94
C HIS A 172 -6.46 11.25 10.91
N ASN A 173 -7.68 11.18 11.39
CA ASN A 173 -8.11 11.92 12.57
C ASN A 173 -8.51 10.91 13.63
N LEU A 174 -7.64 10.74 14.61
CA LEU A 174 -7.76 9.71 15.63
C LEU A 174 -8.88 9.98 16.62
N SER A 175 -9.06 11.24 17.02
CA SER A 175 -10.15 11.63 17.92
C SER A 175 -11.53 11.45 17.26
N ALA A 176 -11.63 11.65 15.95
CA ALA A 176 -12.86 11.45 15.19
C ALA A 176 -12.96 10.05 14.57
N GLN A 177 -11.98 9.17 14.76
CA GLN A 177 -11.88 7.85 14.13
C GLN A 177 -12.18 7.92 12.62
N ARG A 178 -11.55 8.90 11.95
CA ARG A 178 -11.77 9.21 10.54
C ARG A 178 -10.48 9.00 9.75
N GLN A 179 -10.62 8.41 8.58
CA GLN A 179 -9.55 8.22 7.61
C GLN A 179 -9.99 8.75 6.25
N ILE A 180 -9.11 9.47 5.57
CA ILE A 180 -9.32 9.95 4.20
C ILE A 180 -8.08 9.58 3.40
N ILE A 181 -8.29 9.01 2.21
CA ILE A 181 -7.22 8.71 1.26
C ILE A 181 -7.57 9.39 -0.06
N LEU A 182 -6.60 10.09 -0.62
CA LEU A 182 -6.65 10.67 -1.97
C LEU A 182 -5.53 10.06 -2.82
N GLY A 183 -5.81 9.74 -4.07
CA GLY A 183 -4.87 9.08 -4.99
C GLY A 183 -5.16 7.60 -5.14
N ASP A 184 -4.14 6.77 -5.02
CA ASP A 184 -4.24 5.34 -5.26
C ASP A 184 -4.45 4.57 -3.96
N TYR A 185 -5.49 3.73 -3.94
CA TYR A 185 -5.91 3.04 -2.73
C TYR A 185 -6.56 1.69 -3.03
N HIS A 186 -6.68 0.89 -1.98
CA HIS A 186 -7.44 -0.36 -1.96
C HIS A 186 -8.62 -0.24 -1.01
N VAL A 187 -9.71 -0.91 -1.36
CA VAL A 187 -10.88 -1.08 -0.49
C VAL A 187 -11.07 -2.56 -0.27
N GLN A 188 -11.32 -2.95 0.96
CA GLN A 188 -11.69 -4.31 1.31
C GLN A 188 -12.96 -4.31 2.13
N PHE A 189 -13.96 -5.08 1.69
CA PHE A 189 -15.19 -5.32 2.46
C PHE A 189 -15.18 -6.75 2.99
N ALA A 190 -15.36 -6.88 4.29
CA ALA A 190 -15.40 -8.17 4.97
C ALA A 190 -14.19 -9.06 4.59
N GLN A 191 -14.43 -10.23 4.04
CA GLN A 191 -13.38 -11.18 3.64
C GLN A 191 -12.77 -10.89 2.26
N GLY A 192 -13.20 -9.83 1.57
CA GLY A 192 -12.67 -9.45 0.27
C GLY A 192 -13.14 -10.32 -0.90
N LEU A 193 -14.28 -11.01 -0.77
CA LEU A 193 -14.79 -11.89 -1.81
C LEU A 193 -15.29 -11.14 -3.05
N LEU A 194 -15.91 -9.98 -2.86
CA LEU A 194 -16.43 -9.14 -3.95
C LEU A 194 -15.52 -7.96 -4.22
N VAL A 195 -15.09 -7.28 -3.17
CA VAL A 195 -14.16 -6.15 -3.24
C VAL A 195 -13.09 -6.36 -2.20
N GLY A 196 -11.88 -6.60 -2.65
CA GLY A 196 -10.74 -6.80 -1.77
C GLY A 196 -9.49 -7.17 -2.53
N HIS A 197 -8.37 -6.76 -1.99
CA HIS A 197 -7.05 -7.12 -2.50
C HIS A 197 -6.41 -8.16 -1.58
N ARG A 198 -6.02 -9.29 -2.15
CA ARG A 198 -5.39 -10.40 -1.40
C ARG A 198 -3.90 -10.13 -1.18
N PHE A 199 -3.54 -9.13 -0.41
CA PHE A 199 -2.17 -9.05 0.10
C PHE A 199 -2.11 -9.58 1.53
N GLY A 200 -1.18 -10.48 1.81
CA GLY A 200 -0.85 -10.94 3.16
C GLY A 200 -1.31 -12.34 3.56
N SER A 201 -1.67 -13.19 2.62
CA SER A 201 -2.09 -14.58 2.93
C SER A 201 -0.99 -15.50 3.47
N PHE A 202 0.28 -15.10 3.42
CA PHE A 202 1.40 -15.98 3.78
C PHE A 202 1.66 -16.10 5.29
N ILE A 203 1.16 -15.17 6.10
CA ILE A 203 1.34 -15.23 7.58
C ILE A 203 0.18 -16.00 8.24
N GLN A 204 -0.88 -16.30 7.50
CA GLN A 204 -2.09 -16.94 8.03
C GLN A 204 -1.98 -18.36 8.59
N PRO A 205 -1.06 -19.24 8.15
CA PRO A 205 -1.02 -20.61 8.70
C PRO A 205 -0.75 -20.67 10.22
N TYR A 206 -0.19 -19.59 10.78
CA TYR A 206 0.18 -19.54 12.20
C TYR A 206 -0.83 -18.81 13.09
N PHE A 207 -1.80 -18.09 12.51
CA PHE A 207 -2.82 -17.30 13.23
C PHE A 207 -4.21 -17.62 12.69
N ILE A 208 -4.64 -18.88 12.88
CA ILE A 208 -5.78 -19.51 12.18
C ILE A 208 -7.15 -18.87 12.48
N ASP A 209 -7.31 -18.10 13.54
CA ASP A 209 -8.63 -17.68 14.04
C ASP A 209 -8.92 -16.17 13.99
N LEU A 210 -8.26 -15.39 13.15
CA LEU A 210 -8.63 -13.99 13.01
C LEU A 210 -9.77 -13.84 12.00
N PRO A 211 -10.99 -13.55 12.43
CA PRO A 211 -12.07 -13.22 11.51
C PRO A 211 -11.70 -11.93 10.77
N ARG A 212 -11.41 -12.04 9.47
CA ARG A 212 -11.17 -10.92 8.58
C ARG A 212 -12.49 -10.23 8.20
N HIS A 213 -13.25 -9.81 9.19
CA HIS A 213 -14.54 -9.16 8.97
C HIS A 213 -14.41 -7.64 8.92
N LEU A 214 -13.28 -7.13 8.43
CA LEU A 214 -13.00 -5.71 8.57
C LEU A 214 -13.09 -5.03 7.21
N THR A 215 -14.04 -4.12 7.10
CA THR A 215 -14.06 -3.15 6.01
C THR A 215 -12.94 -2.14 6.26
N ARG A 216 -12.01 -2.03 5.32
CA ARG A 216 -10.89 -1.10 5.42
C ARG A 216 -10.58 -0.44 4.10
N ILE A 217 -10.02 0.76 4.19
CA ILE A 217 -9.37 1.44 3.10
C ILE A 217 -7.87 1.55 3.41
N THR A 218 -7.02 1.30 2.44
CA THR A 218 -5.56 1.38 2.59
C THR A 218 -4.95 2.05 1.37
N PRO A 219 -3.92 2.89 1.53
CA PRO A 219 -3.23 3.46 0.38
C PRO A 219 -2.51 2.37 -0.42
N ASN A 220 -2.40 2.56 -1.72
CA ASN A 220 -1.57 1.70 -2.55
C ASN A 220 -0.10 2.07 -2.35
N THR A 221 0.69 1.13 -1.83
CA THR A 221 2.14 1.25 -1.67
C THR A 221 2.90 0.29 -2.57
N SER A 222 2.17 -0.51 -3.37
CA SER A 222 2.70 -1.51 -4.29
C SER A 222 3.12 -0.88 -5.62
N THR A 223 3.94 -1.63 -6.37
CA THR A 223 4.22 -1.41 -7.79
C THR A 223 3.20 -2.12 -8.69
N ASP A 224 2.15 -2.70 -8.12
CA ASP A 224 1.08 -3.32 -8.90
C ASP A 224 0.34 -2.24 -9.71
N GLU A 225 0.35 -2.41 -11.03
CA GLU A 225 -0.17 -1.44 -11.98
C GLU A 225 -1.67 -1.55 -12.20
N THR A 226 -2.29 -2.63 -11.74
CA THR A 226 -3.65 -2.96 -12.18
C THR A 226 -4.66 -3.10 -11.04
N HIS A 227 -4.27 -3.58 -9.87
CA HIS A 227 -5.19 -3.96 -8.80
C HIS A 227 -5.36 -2.87 -7.74
N TYR A 228 -5.54 -1.62 -8.13
CA TYR A 228 -5.82 -0.50 -7.23
C TYR A 228 -6.94 0.39 -7.77
N LEU A 229 -7.53 1.18 -6.89
CA LEU A 229 -8.49 2.22 -7.21
C LEU A 229 -7.79 3.57 -7.18
N ARG A 230 -8.12 4.49 -8.10
CA ARG A 230 -7.57 5.86 -8.15
C ARG A 230 -8.67 6.87 -7.97
N GLY A 231 -8.57 7.71 -6.94
CA GLY A 231 -9.58 8.71 -6.64
C GLY A 231 -9.59 9.14 -5.18
N ALA A 232 -10.72 8.98 -4.50
CA ALA A 232 -10.88 9.35 -3.10
C ALA A 232 -11.63 8.28 -2.32
N ALA A 233 -11.19 8.04 -1.08
CA ALA A 233 -11.85 7.16 -0.14
C ALA A 233 -11.94 7.82 1.24
N TRP A 234 -13.05 7.58 1.92
CA TRP A 234 -13.34 8.09 3.25
C TRP A 234 -13.92 6.99 4.10
N GLN A 235 -13.46 6.89 5.33
CA GLN A 235 -13.96 5.97 6.32
C GLN A 235 -14.10 6.68 7.67
N GLN A 236 -15.18 6.41 8.38
CA GLN A 236 -15.42 6.93 9.73
C GLN A 236 -16.15 5.91 10.57
N GLN A 237 -15.70 5.77 11.81
CA GLN A 237 -16.42 4.99 12.81
C GLN A 237 -17.15 5.93 13.77
N THR A 238 -18.43 5.63 14.04
CA THR A 238 -19.25 6.37 14.99
C THR A 238 -20.02 5.37 15.85
N GLY A 239 -19.54 5.17 17.07
CA GLY A 239 -20.07 4.12 17.95
C GLY A 239 -19.91 2.73 17.34
N HIS A 240 -21.02 2.03 17.12
CA HIS A 240 -21.05 0.70 16.49
C HIS A 240 -21.13 0.74 14.94
N TRP A 241 -21.26 1.93 14.35
CA TRP A 241 -21.40 2.11 12.91
C TRP A 241 -20.08 2.48 12.28
N GLN A 242 -19.75 1.78 11.19
CA GLN A 242 -18.63 2.11 10.32
C GLN A 242 -19.17 2.52 8.96
N TRP A 243 -18.84 3.74 8.55
CA TRP A 243 -19.19 4.32 7.27
C TRP A 243 -17.98 4.29 6.36
N THR A 244 -18.18 3.83 5.12
CA THR A 244 -17.14 3.84 4.10
C THR A 244 -17.74 4.35 2.81
N ALA A 245 -17.14 5.39 2.24
CA ALA A 245 -17.47 5.93 0.93
C ALA A 245 -16.21 6.03 0.09
N PHE A 246 -16.30 5.72 -1.19
CA PHE A 246 -15.20 5.85 -2.12
C PHE A 246 -15.69 6.12 -3.53
N ALA A 247 -14.84 6.78 -4.32
CA ALA A 247 -15.04 7.02 -5.75
C ALA A 247 -13.72 6.79 -6.48
N SER A 248 -13.78 6.11 -7.62
CA SER A 248 -12.60 5.78 -8.42
C SER A 248 -12.86 6.04 -9.89
N TYR A 249 -11.86 6.63 -10.54
CA TYR A 249 -11.78 6.74 -11.98
C TYR A 249 -10.36 6.46 -12.45
N ARG A 250 -10.21 5.49 -13.35
CA ARG A 250 -8.92 5.10 -13.92
C ARG A 250 -9.11 4.64 -15.36
N ALA A 251 -8.22 5.09 -16.25
CA ALA A 251 -8.12 4.54 -17.58
C ALA A 251 -7.50 3.14 -17.52
N LEU A 252 -8.07 2.21 -18.28
CA LEU A 252 -7.60 0.82 -18.38
C LEU A 252 -7.13 0.56 -19.82
N ASP A 253 -6.12 -0.27 -19.94
CA ASP A 253 -5.70 -0.76 -21.26
C ASP A 253 -6.68 -1.82 -21.75
N ALA A 254 -7.11 -1.66 -22.99
CA ALA A 254 -8.11 -2.55 -23.58
C ALA A 254 -7.82 -2.79 -25.06
N SER A 255 -8.20 -3.96 -25.57
CA SER A 255 -8.29 -4.17 -27.00
C SER A 255 -9.67 -3.77 -27.49
N LEU A 256 -9.69 -3.04 -28.60
CA LEU A 256 -10.90 -2.65 -29.27
C LEU A 256 -11.08 -3.47 -30.56
N GLU A 257 -12.29 -3.93 -30.79
CA GLU A 257 -12.71 -4.53 -32.06
C GLU A 257 -14.01 -3.87 -32.49
N ASP A 258 -14.02 -3.27 -33.67
CA ASP A 258 -15.16 -2.52 -34.23
C ASP A 258 -15.72 -1.40 -33.29
N GLY A 259 -14.82 -0.75 -32.54
CA GLY A 259 -15.18 0.31 -31.60
C GLY A 259 -15.76 -0.19 -30.27
N SER A 260 -15.83 -1.50 -30.06
CA SER A 260 -16.25 -2.12 -28.80
C SER A 260 -15.08 -2.71 -28.05
N VAL A 261 -15.12 -2.67 -26.70
CA VAL A 261 -14.10 -3.29 -25.86
C VAL A 261 -14.22 -4.80 -25.95
N LYS A 262 -13.17 -5.46 -26.45
CA LYS A 262 -13.09 -6.92 -26.57
C LYS A 262 -12.52 -7.55 -25.31
N SER A 263 -11.45 -6.98 -24.77
CA SER A 263 -10.80 -7.45 -23.55
C SER A 263 -10.09 -6.30 -22.85
N VAL A 264 -10.00 -6.39 -21.52
CA VAL A 264 -9.22 -5.51 -20.68
C VAL A 264 -7.94 -6.22 -20.26
N TYR A 265 -6.82 -5.52 -20.32
CA TYR A 265 -5.52 -6.07 -19.92
C TYR A 265 -5.23 -5.80 -18.45
N GLU A 266 -4.90 -6.87 -17.73
CA GLU A 266 -4.62 -6.81 -16.29
C GLU A 266 -3.12 -6.89 -15.97
N ASN A 267 -2.25 -6.90 -16.98
CA ASN A 267 -0.81 -7.09 -16.77
C ASN A 267 0.00 -5.80 -16.74
N GLY A 268 -0.55 -4.67 -17.21
CA GLY A 268 0.11 -3.37 -17.21
C GLY A 268 1.35 -3.24 -18.12
N TYR A 269 1.80 -4.31 -18.79
CA TYR A 269 3.06 -4.31 -19.53
C TYR A 269 2.98 -3.63 -20.90
N HIS A 270 4.00 -2.79 -21.20
CA HIS A 270 4.14 -2.06 -22.47
C HIS A 270 5.54 -2.25 -23.09
N ARG A 271 6.05 -3.48 -23.12
CA ARG A 271 7.45 -3.82 -23.46
C ARG A 271 7.72 -3.96 -24.94
N ASN A 272 6.70 -4.28 -25.72
CA ASN A 272 6.83 -4.58 -27.15
C ASN A 272 5.72 -3.92 -27.98
N ARG A 273 5.87 -3.95 -29.32
CA ARG A 273 4.89 -3.32 -30.22
C ARG A 273 3.49 -3.90 -30.12
N LEU A 274 3.37 -5.18 -29.80
CA LEU A 274 2.06 -5.83 -29.64
C LEU A 274 1.36 -5.32 -28.38
N GLU A 275 2.05 -5.32 -27.24
CA GLU A 275 1.52 -4.80 -25.96
C GLU A 275 1.13 -3.32 -26.10
N LEU A 276 1.96 -2.53 -26.81
CA LEU A 276 1.67 -1.12 -27.07
C LEU A 276 0.45 -0.89 -27.97
N SER A 277 0.16 -1.79 -28.90
CA SER A 277 -1.02 -1.67 -29.78
C SER A 277 -2.34 -1.83 -29.02
N HIS A 278 -2.31 -2.39 -27.83
CA HIS A 278 -3.47 -2.59 -26.96
C HIS A 278 -3.71 -1.42 -25.98
N ARG A 279 -2.80 -0.46 -25.95
CA ARG A 279 -2.92 0.73 -25.13
C ARG A 279 -3.97 1.66 -25.71
N SER A 280 -5.21 1.40 -25.39
CA SER A 280 -6.31 2.30 -25.71
C SER A 280 -6.78 2.99 -24.44
N THR A 281 -6.67 4.30 -24.42
CA THR A 281 -7.26 5.12 -23.37
C THR A 281 -8.78 5.14 -23.57
N LEU A 282 -9.50 4.43 -22.74
CA LEU A 282 -10.93 4.64 -22.53
C LEU A 282 -11.15 5.73 -21.48
#